data_55c9fd35510ca804f0ff9034da6ab38b
#
_entry.id   55c9fd35510ca804f0ff9034da6ab38b
#
_cell.length_a   1.000
_cell.length_b   1.000
_cell.length_c   1.000
_cell.angle_alpha   90.00
_cell.angle_beta   90.00
_cell.angle_gamma   90.00
#
_symmetry.space_group_name_H-M   'P 1'
#
loop_
_entity.id
_entity.type
_entity.pdbx_description
1 polymer ?
#
loop_
_entity_poly.entity_id
_entity_poly.type
_entity_poly.pdbx_seq_one_letter_code
_entity_poly.pdbx_strand_id
1 'polypeptide(L)'
;MAIAAGAGIAACTGSSGSDPAPTVVTTTTEPLPERVDDGVLRIGALVPSGDTGIGAVLTESIDQAIAQINAAGGVLGEPVEFATDDEGDSPVTASQAIENLAAAGVDAIIGPTSSNAAIGALDEAVADGIVTCSATATAIALDDYPDEGLFFRTIATDSLQAIAIAGEAQATGAVNVVIVHVDDAYGRPYAEAVADALDGPIVVDTIAVAVGADDLTDDIDDLVAAAPQAVVVLGRGEDTARFLEGMGQRDDIDVSTIIVNDDARSAGSRQVMAGLPESIRDHVVAVAPQIVIGGGQSIADDPPFEPQVIDCVNLVALSAAQGQSDSPAVIAGQMTSVSDGGSVCRDFASCAERLTNDEDIDYDGPTGITVLGQDGDPSRAFFDRLRFGDDGSESFDSSIAVQR
;
A
#
# COMPACT_ATOMS: atom_id res chain seq x y z
N MET A 1 -60.71 -24.74 69.96
CA MET A 1 -60.22 -23.40 69.97
C MET A 1 -59.32 -23.28 68.75
N ALA A 2 -59.87 -22.81 67.66
CA ALA A 2 -59.20 -22.74 66.33
C ALA A 2 -58.79 -21.29 66.07
N ILE A 3 -57.55 -21.08 65.62
CA ILE A 3 -57.08 -19.80 65.09
C ILE A 3 -56.68 -20.06 63.68
N ALA A 4 -57.33 -19.40 62.73
CA ALA A 4 -57.05 -19.44 61.33
C ALA A 4 -56.01 -18.34 61.01
N ALA A 5 -54.97 -18.67 60.26
CA ALA A 5 -54.08 -17.73 59.72
C ALA A 5 -54.29 -17.61 58.19
N GLY A 6 -54.68 -16.43 57.76
CA GLY A 6 -54.84 -16.10 56.32
C GLY A 6 -53.58 -15.79 55.65
N ALA A 7 -53.28 -16.43 54.53
CA ALA A 7 -52.18 -16.12 53.62
C ALA A 7 -52.66 -15.17 52.53
N GLY A 8 -52.07 -13.96 52.48
CA GLY A 8 -52.28 -13.01 51.41
C GLY A 8 -51.38 -13.34 50.23
N ILE A 9 -52.00 -13.52 49.08
CA ILE A 9 -51.30 -13.69 47.81
C ILE A 9 -51.08 -12.30 47.22
N ALA A 10 -49.81 -11.86 47.12
CA ALA A 10 -49.40 -10.65 46.34
C ALA A 10 -49.22 -11.03 44.88
N ALA A 11 -50.06 -10.54 44.00
CA ALA A 11 -49.92 -10.67 42.56
C ALA A 11 -48.88 -9.67 42.07
N CYS A 12 -47.72 -10.18 41.60
CA CYS A 12 -46.79 -9.40 40.83
C CYS A 12 -47.27 -9.34 39.37
N THR A 13 -47.74 -8.18 38.94
CA THR A 13 -47.96 -7.88 37.52
C THR A 13 -46.62 -7.63 36.86
N GLY A 14 -46.09 -8.60 36.13
CA GLY A 14 -44.93 -8.44 35.25
C GLY A 14 -45.33 -7.63 34.01
N SER A 15 -44.76 -6.45 33.85
CA SER A 15 -44.79 -5.72 32.58
C SER A 15 -43.84 -6.42 31.62
N SER A 16 -44.36 -7.04 30.58
CA SER A 16 -43.60 -7.52 29.43
C SER A 16 -43.13 -6.32 28.61
N GLY A 17 -41.89 -5.86 28.88
CA GLY A 17 -41.18 -5.00 27.99
C GLY A 17 -40.78 -5.83 26.77
N SER A 18 -41.43 -5.57 25.64
CA SER A 18 -40.93 -6.05 24.35
C SER A 18 -39.69 -5.24 23.99
N ASP A 19 -38.52 -5.88 24.03
CA ASP A 19 -37.30 -5.32 23.41
C ASP A 19 -37.59 -5.03 21.94
N PRO A 20 -37.25 -3.83 21.45
CA PRO A 20 -37.34 -3.56 20.02
C PRO A 20 -36.43 -4.52 19.28
N ALA A 21 -36.94 -5.17 18.24
CA ALA A 21 -36.15 -6.01 17.35
C ALA A 21 -35.00 -5.16 16.78
N PRO A 22 -33.81 -5.74 16.58
CA PRO A 22 -32.70 -5.02 16.00
C PRO A 22 -33.13 -4.46 14.63
N THR A 23 -33.03 -3.15 14.48
CA THR A 23 -33.29 -2.49 13.20
C THR A 23 -32.12 -2.91 12.27
N VAL A 24 -32.41 -3.74 11.29
CA VAL A 24 -31.49 -4.01 10.20
C VAL A 24 -31.38 -2.69 9.43
N VAL A 25 -30.26 -2.00 9.63
CA VAL A 25 -29.89 -0.88 8.77
C VAL A 25 -29.48 -1.52 7.44
N THR A 26 -30.40 -1.53 6.49
CA THR A 26 -30.07 -1.82 5.09
C THR A 26 -29.37 -0.57 4.59
N THR A 27 -28.04 -0.59 4.53
CA THR A 27 -27.29 0.36 3.72
C THR A 27 -27.69 0.09 2.27
N THR A 28 -28.54 0.95 1.74
CA THR A 28 -28.76 1.04 0.30
C THR A 28 -27.56 1.78 -0.22
N THR A 29 -26.60 1.06 -0.78
CA THR A 29 -25.53 1.66 -1.59
C THR A 29 -26.22 2.37 -2.76
N GLU A 30 -26.03 3.68 -2.87
CA GLU A 30 -26.50 4.44 -4.02
C GLU A 30 -25.75 3.90 -5.24
N PRO A 31 -26.41 3.65 -6.37
CA PRO A 31 -25.69 3.18 -7.56
C PRO A 31 -24.66 4.22 -7.96
N LEU A 32 -23.45 3.76 -8.32
CA LEU A 32 -22.40 4.63 -8.87
C LEU A 32 -22.95 5.41 -10.08
N PRO A 33 -22.48 6.65 -10.29
CA PRO A 33 -22.92 7.44 -11.44
C PRO A 33 -22.54 6.74 -12.75
N GLU A 34 -23.48 6.70 -13.69
CA GLU A 34 -23.20 6.20 -15.05
C GLU A 34 -22.30 7.22 -15.77
N ARG A 35 -21.09 6.80 -16.10
CA ARG A 35 -20.20 7.56 -16.99
C ARG A 35 -20.46 7.19 -18.44
N VAL A 36 -20.03 8.08 -19.33
CA VAL A 36 -20.26 7.90 -20.77
C VAL A 36 -19.36 6.77 -21.30
N ASP A 37 -19.98 5.75 -21.84
CA ASP A 37 -19.30 4.66 -22.58
C ASP A 37 -19.32 5.05 -24.07
N ASP A 38 -18.29 5.76 -24.52
CA ASP A 38 -18.21 6.30 -25.89
C ASP A 38 -17.18 5.56 -26.78
N GLY A 39 -16.50 4.56 -26.21
CA GLY A 39 -15.51 3.73 -26.88
C GLY A 39 -14.10 4.33 -26.89
N VAL A 40 -13.84 5.41 -26.15
CA VAL A 40 -12.54 6.07 -26.04
C VAL A 40 -12.06 6.04 -24.60
N LEU A 41 -11.11 5.18 -24.28
CA LEU A 41 -10.51 5.13 -22.96
C LEU A 41 -9.70 6.41 -22.69
N ARG A 42 -10.04 7.12 -21.60
CA ARG A 42 -9.33 8.33 -21.12
C ARG A 42 -8.69 8.05 -19.80
N ILE A 43 -7.37 8.16 -19.75
CA ILE A 43 -6.58 7.96 -18.53
C ILE A 43 -6.11 9.32 -18.01
N GLY A 44 -6.38 9.58 -16.72
CA GLY A 44 -5.86 10.71 -15.98
C GLY A 44 -4.59 10.32 -15.20
N ALA A 45 -3.59 11.20 -15.12
CA ALA A 45 -2.52 11.07 -14.15
C ALA A 45 -2.74 12.06 -13.00
N LEU A 46 -2.77 11.54 -11.79
CA LEU A 46 -2.84 12.32 -10.54
C LEU A 46 -1.53 12.15 -9.78
N VAL A 47 -0.60 13.05 -10.04
CA VAL A 47 0.80 12.98 -9.56
C VAL A 47 1.28 14.37 -9.13
N PRO A 48 2.32 14.49 -8.28
CA PRO A 48 2.87 15.80 -7.94
C PRO A 48 3.34 16.56 -9.17
N SER A 49 2.98 17.82 -9.30
CA SER A 49 3.41 18.66 -10.42
C SER A 49 4.89 19.04 -10.31
N GLY A 50 5.52 19.25 -11.47
CA GLY A 50 6.91 19.76 -11.56
C GLY A 50 7.69 19.12 -12.71
N ASP A 51 8.70 19.84 -13.15
CA ASP A 51 9.59 19.39 -14.23
C ASP A 51 10.68 18.40 -13.74
N THR A 52 10.73 18.15 -12.45
CA THR A 52 11.73 17.28 -11.79
C THR A 52 11.11 16.53 -10.62
N GLY A 53 11.73 15.41 -10.23
CA GLY A 53 11.27 14.58 -9.12
C GLY A 53 10.32 13.47 -9.56
N ILE A 54 9.70 12.82 -8.58
CA ILE A 54 8.90 11.62 -8.82
C ILE A 54 7.74 11.85 -9.79
N GLY A 55 7.04 12.98 -9.65
CA GLY A 55 5.86 13.27 -10.49
C GLY A 55 6.19 13.37 -11.97
N ALA A 56 7.29 14.05 -12.32
CA ALA A 56 7.74 14.16 -13.72
C ALA A 56 8.02 12.79 -14.34
N VAL A 57 8.68 11.92 -13.58
CA VAL A 57 9.02 10.58 -14.06
C VAL A 57 7.78 9.68 -14.18
N LEU A 58 6.90 9.70 -13.20
CA LEU A 58 5.67 8.91 -13.28
C LEU A 58 4.80 9.39 -14.44
N THR A 59 4.69 10.72 -14.68
CA THR A 59 3.98 11.26 -15.84
C THR A 59 4.59 10.77 -17.15
N GLU A 60 5.91 10.81 -17.28
CA GLU A 60 6.60 10.30 -18.48
C GLU A 60 6.38 8.81 -18.67
N SER A 61 6.41 8.02 -17.60
CA SER A 61 6.16 6.57 -17.64
C SER A 61 4.73 6.25 -18.08
N ILE A 62 3.73 7.00 -17.59
CA ILE A 62 2.33 6.87 -18.02
C ILE A 62 2.20 7.20 -19.52
N ASP A 63 2.75 8.34 -19.96
CA ASP A 63 2.69 8.76 -21.36
C ASP A 63 3.35 7.73 -22.29
N GLN A 64 4.51 7.19 -21.90
CA GLN A 64 5.19 6.14 -22.64
C GLN A 64 4.38 4.83 -22.71
N ALA A 65 3.74 4.40 -21.63
CA ALA A 65 2.88 3.22 -21.61
C ALA A 65 1.67 3.42 -22.54
N ILE A 66 1.01 4.57 -22.47
CA ILE A 66 -0.09 4.94 -23.35
C ILE A 66 0.36 4.99 -24.82
N ALA A 67 1.54 5.55 -25.10
CA ALA A 67 2.08 5.56 -26.45
C ALA A 67 2.33 4.15 -27.00
N GLN A 68 2.76 3.19 -26.17
CA GLN A 68 2.92 1.78 -26.55
C GLN A 68 1.55 1.12 -26.83
N ILE A 69 0.55 1.38 -26.01
CA ILE A 69 -0.83 0.92 -26.23
C ILE A 69 -1.38 1.45 -27.56
N ASN A 70 -1.21 2.73 -27.81
CA ASN A 70 -1.66 3.39 -29.05
C ASN A 70 -0.92 2.85 -30.28
N ALA A 71 0.39 2.56 -30.15
CA ALA A 71 1.16 1.91 -31.22
C ALA A 71 0.70 0.47 -31.51
N ALA A 72 0.15 -0.23 -30.52
CA ALA A 72 -0.44 -1.56 -30.68
C ALA A 72 -1.87 -1.56 -31.26
N GLY A 73 -2.46 -0.39 -31.47
CA GLY A 73 -3.81 -0.24 -32.05
C GLY A 73 -4.85 0.40 -31.14
N GLY A 74 -4.42 0.86 -29.95
CA GLY A 74 -5.28 1.48 -28.96
C GLY A 74 -6.18 0.48 -28.20
N VAL A 75 -7.17 1.00 -27.53
CA VAL A 75 -8.20 0.23 -26.82
C VAL A 75 -9.54 0.41 -27.55
N LEU A 76 -10.31 -0.66 -27.72
CA LEU A 76 -11.59 -0.67 -28.46
C LEU A 76 -11.47 -0.17 -29.93
N GLY A 77 -10.25 -0.11 -30.48
CA GLY A 77 -9.97 0.38 -31.83
C GLY A 77 -9.72 1.89 -31.92
N GLU A 78 -9.75 2.59 -30.82
CA GLU A 78 -9.47 4.03 -30.72
C GLU A 78 -8.19 4.28 -29.87
N PRO A 79 -7.46 5.38 -30.13
CA PRO A 79 -6.34 5.76 -29.30
C PRO A 79 -6.79 6.09 -27.87
N VAL A 80 -6.00 5.67 -26.87
CA VAL A 80 -6.15 6.12 -25.49
C VAL A 80 -5.79 7.59 -25.39
N GLU A 81 -6.67 8.38 -24.78
CA GLU A 81 -6.45 9.79 -24.49
C GLU A 81 -5.83 9.97 -23.10
N PHE A 82 -5.05 11.05 -22.91
CA PHE A 82 -4.30 11.29 -21.68
C PHE A 82 -4.53 12.71 -21.17
N ALA A 83 -4.77 12.83 -19.86
CA ALA A 83 -4.87 14.09 -19.13
C ALA A 83 -4.03 14.02 -17.85
N THR A 84 -3.62 15.15 -17.31
CA THR A 84 -2.84 15.22 -16.05
C THR A 84 -3.39 16.31 -15.15
N ASP A 85 -3.35 16.10 -13.84
CA ASP A 85 -3.55 17.14 -12.84
C ASP A 85 -2.61 16.94 -11.65
N ASP A 86 -2.42 17.99 -10.87
CA ASP A 86 -1.50 18.04 -9.73
C ASP A 86 -2.18 17.50 -8.47
N GLU A 87 -1.67 16.41 -7.91
CA GLU A 87 -2.20 15.91 -6.63
C GLU A 87 -1.96 16.89 -5.46
N GLY A 88 -1.00 17.81 -5.63
CA GLY A 88 -0.61 18.76 -4.59
C GLY A 88 0.03 18.07 -3.39
N ASP A 89 -0.04 18.75 -2.24
CA ASP A 89 0.59 18.32 -0.98
C ASP A 89 -0.43 17.97 0.13
N SER A 90 -1.71 17.96 -0.20
CA SER A 90 -2.79 17.74 0.77
C SER A 90 -3.96 16.95 0.19
N PRO A 91 -4.73 16.24 1.05
CA PRO A 91 -5.95 15.57 0.65
C PRO A 91 -6.94 16.46 -0.11
N VAL A 92 -7.03 17.75 0.27
CA VAL A 92 -7.95 18.71 -0.34
C VAL A 92 -7.54 19.06 -1.78
N THR A 93 -6.25 19.24 -2.02
CA THR A 93 -5.74 19.52 -3.37
C THR A 93 -5.90 18.32 -4.27
N ALA A 94 -5.65 17.11 -3.77
CA ALA A 94 -5.86 15.87 -4.49
C ALA A 94 -7.34 15.63 -4.86
N SER A 95 -8.27 15.91 -3.93
CA SER A 95 -9.72 15.83 -4.20
C SER A 95 -10.13 16.79 -5.31
N GLN A 96 -9.65 18.05 -5.27
CA GLN A 96 -9.95 19.03 -6.33
C GLN A 96 -9.38 18.61 -7.70
N ALA A 97 -8.22 17.98 -7.72
CA ALA A 97 -7.62 17.48 -8.96
C ALA A 97 -8.42 16.30 -9.54
N ILE A 98 -9.00 15.43 -8.69
CA ILE A 98 -9.94 14.39 -9.14
C ILE A 98 -11.18 15.02 -9.78
N GLU A 99 -11.81 16.04 -9.15
CA GLU A 99 -12.93 16.76 -9.75
C GLU A 99 -12.58 17.32 -11.14
N ASN A 100 -11.37 17.88 -11.30
CA ASN A 100 -10.92 18.42 -12.58
C ASN A 100 -10.75 17.31 -13.64
N LEU A 101 -10.15 16.18 -13.28
CA LEU A 101 -10.00 15.01 -14.16
C LEU A 101 -11.37 14.40 -14.51
N ALA A 102 -12.28 14.32 -13.53
CA ALA A 102 -13.66 13.91 -13.75
C ALA A 102 -14.38 14.80 -14.76
N ALA A 103 -14.21 16.12 -14.62
CA ALA A 103 -14.78 17.10 -15.56
C ALA A 103 -14.13 17.02 -16.95
N ALA A 104 -12.88 16.57 -17.06
CA ALA A 104 -12.22 16.27 -18.33
C ALA A 104 -12.71 14.95 -18.96
N GLY A 105 -13.52 14.16 -18.24
CA GLY A 105 -14.14 12.94 -18.74
C GLY A 105 -13.23 11.71 -18.66
N VAL A 106 -12.24 11.66 -17.73
CA VAL A 106 -11.39 10.48 -17.58
C VAL A 106 -12.19 9.30 -17.04
N ASP A 107 -11.86 8.11 -17.47
CA ASP A 107 -12.48 6.84 -17.06
C ASP A 107 -11.70 6.18 -15.94
N ALA A 108 -10.37 6.38 -15.95
CA ALA A 108 -9.47 5.88 -14.93
C ALA A 108 -8.41 6.91 -14.57
N ILE A 109 -7.94 6.88 -13.30
CA ILE A 109 -6.87 7.72 -12.77
C ILE A 109 -5.70 6.83 -12.33
N ILE A 110 -4.50 7.14 -12.80
CA ILE A 110 -3.25 6.58 -12.30
C ILE A 110 -2.69 7.52 -11.23
N GLY A 111 -2.63 7.05 -10.03
CA GLY A 111 -2.38 7.83 -8.81
C GLY A 111 -3.53 7.67 -7.80
N PRO A 112 -3.57 8.46 -6.70
CA PRO A 112 -2.55 9.39 -6.23
C PRO A 112 -1.24 8.70 -5.86
N THR A 113 -0.15 9.47 -5.75
CA THR A 113 1.17 8.91 -5.43
C THR A 113 1.39 8.77 -3.93
N SER A 114 0.84 9.65 -3.12
CA SER A 114 0.98 9.55 -1.67
C SER A 114 -0.25 8.90 -1.01
N SER A 115 -0.01 8.05 0.00
CA SER A 115 -1.10 7.46 0.80
C SER A 115 -1.99 8.52 1.45
N ASN A 116 -1.41 9.65 1.86
CA ASN A 116 -2.17 10.74 2.47
C ASN A 116 -3.09 11.44 1.45
N ALA A 117 -2.62 11.65 0.23
CA ALA A 117 -3.46 12.17 -0.85
C ALA A 117 -4.56 11.16 -1.21
N ALA A 118 -4.23 9.87 -1.30
CA ALA A 118 -5.19 8.80 -1.58
C ALA A 118 -6.33 8.77 -0.55
N ILE A 119 -6.01 8.68 0.74
CA ILE A 119 -7.02 8.64 1.82
C ILE A 119 -7.98 9.83 1.75
N GLY A 120 -7.49 11.01 1.36
CA GLY A 120 -8.33 12.22 1.30
C GLY A 120 -9.10 12.40 0.00
N ALA A 121 -8.71 11.73 -1.08
CA ALA A 121 -9.23 11.99 -2.42
C ALA A 121 -10.09 10.84 -2.98
N LEU A 122 -9.98 9.63 -2.44
CA LEU A 122 -10.73 8.47 -2.94
C LEU A 122 -12.24 8.63 -2.82
N ASP A 123 -12.76 9.32 -1.79
CA ASP A 123 -14.19 9.59 -1.67
C ASP A 123 -14.73 10.33 -2.92
N GLU A 124 -13.94 11.25 -3.47
CA GLU A 124 -14.33 11.99 -4.67
C GLU A 124 -14.28 11.10 -5.93
N ALA A 125 -13.23 10.28 -6.07
CA ALA A 125 -13.14 9.34 -7.18
C ALA A 125 -14.31 8.33 -7.18
N VAL A 126 -14.68 7.83 -5.99
CA VAL A 126 -15.84 6.93 -5.82
C VAL A 126 -17.14 7.67 -6.13
N ALA A 127 -17.32 8.91 -5.63
CA ALA A 127 -18.51 9.71 -5.89
C ALA A 127 -18.70 9.99 -7.39
N ASP A 128 -17.61 10.17 -8.13
CA ASP A 128 -17.62 10.36 -9.59
C ASP A 128 -17.59 9.04 -10.38
N GLY A 129 -17.49 7.89 -9.70
CA GLY A 129 -17.49 6.58 -10.32
C GLY A 129 -16.27 6.33 -11.20
N ILE A 130 -15.08 6.79 -10.80
CA ILE A 130 -13.83 6.68 -11.57
C ILE A 130 -12.95 5.58 -10.97
N VAL A 131 -12.40 4.70 -11.83
CA VAL A 131 -11.38 3.73 -11.41
C VAL A 131 -10.09 4.46 -11.04
N THR A 132 -9.50 4.09 -9.92
CA THR A 132 -8.23 4.68 -9.47
C THR A 132 -7.21 3.56 -9.23
N CYS A 133 -6.01 3.68 -9.81
CA CYS A 133 -4.92 2.73 -9.62
C CYS A 133 -3.67 3.44 -9.11
N SER A 134 -3.27 3.14 -7.87
CA SER A 134 -2.05 3.70 -7.29
C SER A 134 -0.87 2.75 -7.41
N ALA A 135 0.23 3.28 -7.92
CA ALA A 135 1.51 2.58 -8.04
C ALA A 135 2.43 2.75 -6.81
N THR A 136 2.03 3.58 -5.83
CA THR A 136 2.94 4.05 -4.79
C THR A 136 2.32 4.20 -3.41
N ALA A 137 0.98 4.22 -3.29
CA ALA A 137 0.30 4.39 -2.00
C ALA A 137 0.19 3.04 -1.27
N THR A 138 0.95 2.86 -0.20
CA THR A 138 1.12 1.58 0.50
C THR A 138 0.36 1.44 1.80
N ALA A 139 -0.12 2.57 2.40
CA ALA A 139 -0.64 2.60 3.77
C ALA A 139 -1.76 1.58 4.04
N ILE A 140 -1.70 0.95 5.21
CA ILE A 140 -2.70 -0.03 5.70
C ILE A 140 -4.11 0.56 5.75
N ALA A 141 -4.24 1.88 6.00
CA ALA A 141 -5.54 2.55 5.99
C ALA A 141 -6.30 2.48 4.65
N LEU A 142 -5.62 2.08 3.58
CA LEU A 142 -6.21 1.88 2.26
C LEU A 142 -6.68 0.45 2.00
N ASP A 143 -6.28 -0.53 2.83
CA ASP A 143 -6.58 -1.96 2.61
C ASP A 143 -8.09 -2.26 2.67
N ASP A 144 -8.80 -1.61 3.58
CA ASP A 144 -10.26 -1.77 3.78
C ASP A 144 -11.00 -0.44 3.51
N TYR A 145 -10.45 0.40 2.61
CA TYR A 145 -11.10 1.66 2.27
C TYR A 145 -12.45 1.40 1.58
N PRO A 146 -13.51 2.16 1.90
CA PRO A 146 -14.83 1.97 1.30
C PRO A 146 -14.89 2.56 -0.12
N ASP A 147 -14.20 1.94 -1.06
CA ASP A 147 -13.98 2.40 -2.44
C ASP A 147 -14.96 1.84 -3.47
N GLU A 148 -15.98 1.09 -3.04
CA GLU A 148 -16.96 0.43 -3.91
C GLU A 148 -16.32 -0.46 -5.01
N GLY A 149 -15.07 -0.91 -4.80
CA GLY A 149 -14.29 -1.72 -5.74
C GLY A 149 -13.68 -0.90 -6.89
N LEU A 150 -13.48 0.40 -6.71
CA LEU A 150 -12.91 1.31 -7.72
C LEU A 150 -11.44 1.66 -7.46
N PHE A 151 -10.85 1.23 -6.33
CA PHE A 151 -9.45 1.50 -6.01
C PHE A 151 -8.61 0.23 -6.14
N PHE A 152 -7.46 0.37 -6.79
CA PHE A 152 -6.50 -0.71 -7.03
C PHE A 152 -5.08 -0.27 -6.75
N ARG A 153 -4.21 -1.22 -6.38
CA ARG A 153 -2.78 -0.97 -6.17
C ARG A 153 -1.92 -1.99 -6.91
N THR A 154 -0.82 -1.52 -7.50
CA THR A 154 0.21 -2.38 -8.11
C THR A 154 1.50 -2.42 -7.31
N ILE A 155 1.50 -1.78 -6.15
CA ILE A 155 2.58 -1.80 -5.16
C ILE A 155 2.22 -2.72 -4.00
N ALA A 156 3.22 -3.41 -3.44
CA ALA A 156 3.03 -4.19 -2.22
C ALA A 156 2.57 -3.29 -1.06
N THR A 157 1.53 -3.72 -0.35
CA THR A 157 0.96 -2.96 0.76
C THR A 157 1.81 -3.06 2.02
N ASP A 158 1.70 -2.07 2.92
CA ASP A 158 2.37 -2.10 4.21
C ASP A 158 1.92 -3.30 5.07
N SER A 159 0.71 -3.82 4.88
CA SER A 159 0.25 -5.03 5.54
C SER A 159 0.98 -6.30 5.05
N LEU A 160 1.28 -6.40 3.76
CA LEU A 160 2.15 -7.47 3.24
C LEU A 160 3.59 -7.29 3.71
N GLN A 161 4.08 -6.05 3.75
CA GLN A 161 5.41 -5.74 4.27
C GLN A 161 5.53 -6.05 5.76
N ALA A 162 4.48 -5.82 6.56
CA ALA A 162 4.42 -6.18 7.97
C ALA A 162 4.64 -7.69 8.17
N ILE A 163 4.03 -8.53 7.33
CA ILE A 163 4.24 -9.99 7.36
C ILE A 163 5.69 -10.34 7.01
N ALA A 164 6.29 -9.65 6.02
CA ALA A 164 7.69 -9.86 5.64
C ALA A 164 8.64 -9.49 6.78
N ILE A 165 8.42 -8.32 7.43
CA ILE A 165 9.19 -7.82 8.56
C ILE A 165 9.06 -8.75 9.77
N ALA A 166 7.85 -9.20 10.11
CA ALA A 166 7.61 -10.16 11.19
C ALA A 166 8.33 -11.49 10.91
N GLY A 167 8.26 -11.98 9.67
CA GLY A 167 8.98 -13.18 9.24
C GLY A 167 10.50 -13.04 9.38
N GLU A 168 11.07 -11.90 9.04
CA GLU A 168 12.50 -11.60 9.24
C GLU A 168 12.86 -11.59 10.73
N ALA A 169 12.06 -10.95 11.58
CA ALA A 169 12.26 -10.96 13.03
C ALA A 169 12.22 -12.37 13.62
N GLN A 170 11.24 -13.18 13.20
CA GLN A 170 11.10 -14.59 13.62
C GLN A 170 12.29 -15.45 13.16
N ALA A 171 12.81 -15.22 11.95
CA ALA A 171 13.94 -15.96 11.39
C ALA A 171 15.23 -15.77 12.20
N THR A 172 15.35 -14.69 12.98
CA THR A 172 16.47 -14.47 13.90
C THR A 172 16.45 -15.38 15.13
N GLY A 173 15.29 -15.97 15.46
CA GLY A 173 15.05 -16.71 16.69
C GLY A 173 14.86 -15.83 17.91
N ALA A 174 14.67 -14.52 17.75
CA ALA A 174 14.40 -13.59 18.84
C ALA A 174 13.08 -13.96 19.55
N VAL A 175 13.10 -13.90 20.88
CA VAL A 175 11.93 -14.09 21.73
C VAL A 175 11.51 -12.81 22.45
N ASN A 176 12.27 -11.73 22.27
CA ASN A 176 11.97 -10.38 22.71
C ASN A 176 12.23 -9.42 21.56
N VAL A 177 11.16 -8.81 21.04
CA VAL A 177 11.17 -7.88 19.91
C VAL A 177 10.60 -6.55 20.37
N VAL A 178 11.29 -5.45 20.07
CA VAL A 178 10.76 -4.10 20.26
C VAL A 178 10.44 -3.52 18.89
N ILE A 179 9.22 -3.01 18.74
CA ILE A 179 8.76 -2.30 17.54
C ILE A 179 8.76 -0.80 17.86
N VAL A 180 9.66 -0.07 17.23
CA VAL A 180 9.72 1.40 17.29
C VAL A 180 8.97 1.94 16.09
N HIS A 181 8.06 2.86 16.30
CA HIS A 181 7.27 3.45 15.21
C HIS A 181 7.03 4.94 15.41
N VAL A 182 6.84 5.67 14.33
CA VAL A 182 6.36 7.05 14.40
C VAL A 182 4.95 7.10 14.97
N ASP A 183 4.69 8.05 15.87
CA ASP A 183 3.40 8.18 16.57
C ASP A 183 2.38 8.98 15.74
N ASP A 184 1.97 8.41 14.61
CA ASP A 184 0.98 9.02 13.71
C ASP A 184 0.00 7.98 13.13
N ALA A 185 -0.83 8.42 12.19
CA ALA A 185 -1.81 7.56 11.52
C ALA A 185 -1.17 6.51 10.58
N TYR A 186 0.10 6.65 10.24
CA TYR A 186 0.87 5.69 9.46
C TYR A 186 1.54 4.64 10.36
N GLY A 187 2.32 5.09 11.35
CA GLY A 187 3.18 4.20 12.12
C GLY A 187 2.42 3.29 13.09
N ARG A 188 1.34 3.78 13.72
CA ARG A 188 0.56 2.97 14.68
C ARG A 188 -0.06 1.72 14.05
N PRO A 189 -0.87 1.80 12.97
CA PRO A 189 -1.44 0.60 12.36
C PRO A 189 -0.37 -0.31 11.77
N TYR A 190 0.76 0.23 11.32
CA TYR A 190 1.86 -0.57 10.82
C TYR A 190 2.52 -1.38 11.95
N ALA A 191 2.78 -0.76 13.10
CA ALA A 191 3.31 -1.47 14.27
C ALA A 191 2.35 -2.55 14.77
N GLU A 192 1.05 -2.28 14.79
CA GLU A 192 0.02 -3.26 15.12
C GLU A 192 0.05 -4.45 14.15
N ALA A 193 0.13 -4.19 12.83
CA ALA A 193 0.19 -5.24 11.82
C ALA A 193 1.45 -6.12 11.94
N VAL A 194 2.61 -5.53 12.25
CA VAL A 194 3.84 -6.29 12.51
C VAL A 194 3.69 -7.13 13.78
N ALA A 195 3.12 -6.56 14.85
CA ALA A 195 2.91 -7.27 16.10
C ALA A 195 1.94 -8.45 15.94
N ASP A 196 0.86 -8.26 15.18
CA ASP A 196 -0.14 -9.30 14.89
C ASP A 196 0.43 -10.43 14.01
N ALA A 197 1.38 -10.10 13.12
CA ALA A 197 2.06 -11.08 12.27
C ALA A 197 3.17 -11.87 12.99
N LEU A 198 3.58 -11.45 14.20
CA LEU A 198 4.56 -12.17 15.00
C LEU A 198 3.91 -13.35 15.73
N ASP A 199 4.18 -14.55 15.25
CA ASP A 199 3.67 -15.80 15.81
C ASP A 199 4.57 -16.38 16.89
N GLY A 200 3.96 -17.09 17.87
CA GLY A 200 4.68 -17.88 18.87
C GLY A 200 4.88 -17.16 20.20
N PRO A 201 5.80 -17.66 21.06
CA PRO A 201 6.02 -17.10 22.39
C PRO A 201 6.99 -15.90 22.36
N ILE A 202 6.71 -14.93 21.49
CA ILE A 202 7.50 -13.72 21.36
C ILE A 202 6.90 -12.64 22.25
N VAL A 203 7.74 -12.01 23.07
CA VAL A 203 7.37 -10.79 23.82
C VAL A 203 7.55 -9.62 22.86
N VAL A 204 6.49 -8.85 22.69
CA VAL A 204 6.49 -7.67 21.81
C VAL A 204 6.20 -6.44 22.66
N ASP A 205 7.14 -5.51 22.69
CA ASP A 205 6.95 -4.17 23.25
C ASP A 205 6.97 -3.14 22.11
N THR A 206 6.29 -2.01 22.30
CA THR A 206 6.24 -0.92 21.34
C THR A 206 6.74 0.38 21.92
N ILE A 207 7.50 1.14 21.13
CA ILE A 207 7.96 2.51 21.48
C ILE A 207 7.42 3.45 20.40
N ALA A 208 6.56 4.38 20.82
CA ALA A 208 5.95 5.36 19.91
C ALA A 208 6.77 6.66 19.95
N VAL A 209 7.42 7.00 18.84
CA VAL A 209 8.31 8.16 18.71
C VAL A 209 7.56 9.30 18.02
N ALA A 210 7.65 10.50 18.56
CA ALA A 210 7.01 11.67 17.94
C ALA A 210 7.62 11.95 16.55
N VAL A 211 6.77 12.24 15.57
CA VAL A 211 7.21 12.61 14.20
C VAL A 211 8.15 13.81 14.26
N GLY A 212 9.31 13.69 13.64
CA GLY A 212 10.30 14.77 13.57
C GLY A 212 10.98 15.10 14.90
N ALA A 213 10.97 14.20 15.90
CA ALA A 213 11.62 14.42 17.18
C ALA A 213 13.11 14.70 17.01
N ASP A 214 13.59 15.81 17.61
CA ASP A 214 15.00 16.17 17.64
C ASP A 214 15.75 15.51 18.82
N ASP A 215 15.05 15.15 19.90
CA ASP A 215 15.59 14.50 21.10
C ASP A 215 14.89 13.15 21.29
N LEU A 216 15.66 12.09 21.18
CA LEU A 216 15.23 10.70 21.27
C LEU A 216 15.83 10.00 22.51
N THR A 217 16.36 10.78 23.46
CA THR A 217 17.09 10.23 24.63
C THR A 217 16.22 9.28 25.45
N ASP A 218 14.98 9.70 25.75
CA ASP A 218 14.05 8.90 26.55
C ASP A 218 13.61 7.63 25.79
N ASP A 219 13.33 7.74 24.47
CA ASP A 219 12.95 6.60 23.63
C ASP A 219 14.08 5.56 23.51
N ILE A 220 15.32 6.02 23.39
CA ILE A 220 16.49 5.12 23.35
C ILE A 220 16.75 4.51 24.74
N ASP A 221 16.54 5.25 25.83
CA ASP A 221 16.64 4.70 27.19
C ASP A 221 15.58 3.62 27.43
N ASP A 222 14.36 3.79 26.94
CA ASP A 222 13.29 2.79 26.97
C ASP A 222 13.67 1.55 26.16
N LEU A 223 14.26 1.72 24.95
CA LEU A 223 14.78 0.62 24.15
C LEU A 223 15.86 -0.18 24.91
N VAL A 224 16.81 0.50 25.52
CA VAL A 224 17.86 -0.15 26.31
C VAL A 224 17.27 -0.90 27.51
N ALA A 225 16.28 -0.30 28.21
CA ALA A 225 15.60 -0.92 29.34
C ALA A 225 14.82 -2.18 28.97
N ALA A 226 14.21 -2.20 27.76
CA ALA A 226 13.51 -3.37 27.22
C ALA A 226 14.45 -4.53 26.85
N ALA A 227 15.74 -4.25 26.62
CA ALA A 227 16.77 -5.22 26.28
C ALA A 227 16.34 -6.21 25.17
N PRO A 228 15.92 -5.73 23.98
CA PRO A 228 15.42 -6.58 22.92
C PRO A 228 16.53 -7.42 22.29
N GLN A 229 16.16 -8.56 21.72
CA GLN A 229 17.03 -9.35 20.86
C GLN A 229 16.96 -8.89 19.40
N ALA A 230 15.78 -8.40 18.97
CA ALA A 230 15.59 -7.78 17.68
C ALA A 230 14.79 -6.48 17.84
N VAL A 231 15.08 -5.50 16.99
CA VAL A 231 14.38 -4.22 16.93
C VAL A 231 13.80 -4.07 15.53
N VAL A 232 12.54 -3.69 15.46
CA VAL A 232 11.89 -3.25 14.21
C VAL A 232 11.73 -1.74 14.29
N VAL A 233 12.15 -0.99 13.28
CA VAL A 233 12.00 0.47 13.22
C VAL A 233 11.15 0.83 12.01
N LEU A 234 9.93 1.29 12.29
CA LEU A 234 8.92 1.69 11.30
C LEU A 234 8.79 3.21 11.32
N GLY A 235 9.58 3.87 10.53
CA GLY A 235 9.59 5.33 10.43
C GLY A 235 9.39 5.80 9.02
N ARG A 236 9.43 7.11 8.85
CA ARG A 236 9.55 7.76 7.54
C ARG A 236 10.98 8.22 7.39
N GLY A 237 11.59 7.97 6.26
CA GLY A 237 12.98 8.26 5.90
C GLY A 237 13.88 8.87 6.97
N GLU A 238 13.66 10.15 7.28
CA GLU A 238 14.48 10.86 8.27
C GLU A 238 14.22 10.45 9.72
N ASP A 239 13.01 10.00 10.09
CA ASP A 239 12.73 9.57 11.46
C ASP A 239 13.41 8.24 11.77
N THR A 240 13.37 7.29 10.84
CA THR A 240 14.14 6.04 10.92
C THR A 240 15.64 6.35 11.06
N ALA A 241 16.16 7.23 10.22
CA ALA A 241 17.57 7.60 10.21
C ALA A 241 17.99 8.21 11.55
N ARG A 242 17.21 9.16 12.11
CA ARG A 242 17.47 9.78 13.41
C ARG A 242 17.45 8.77 14.56
N PHE A 243 16.51 7.84 14.55
CA PHE A 243 16.44 6.79 15.57
C PHE A 243 17.69 5.90 15.53
N LEU A 244 18.09 5.46 14.33
CA LEU A 244 19.33 4.68 14.15
C LEU A 244 20.57 5.45 14.56
N GLU A 245 20.66 6.75 14.28
CA GLU A 245 21.75 7.61 14.74
C GLU A 245 21.78 7.69 16.26
N GLY A 246 20.62 7.83 16.93
CA GLY A 246 20.50 7.78 18.38
C GLY A 246 20.98 6.45 18.96
N MET A 247 20.60 5.32 18.37
CA MET A 247 21.14 4.01 18.73
C MET A 247 22.67 3.97 18.59
N GLY A 248 23.21 4.53 17.50
CA GLY A 248 24.65 4.58 17.21
C GLY A 248 25.48 5.37 18.22
N GLN A 249 24.86 6.23 19.02
CA GLN A 249 25.53 7.00 20.10
C GLN A 249 25.63 6.24 21.42
N ARG A 250 25.12 5.01 21.49
CA ARG A 250 25.08 4.17 22.69
C ARG A 250 26.04 2.99 22.58
N ASP A 251 26.71 2.69 23.67
CA ASP A 251 27.61 1.52 23.78
C ASP A 251 26.94 0.34 24.52
N ASP A 252 25.73 0.52 25.04
CA ASP A 252 24.98 -0.46 25.84
C ASP A 252 23.79 -1.11 25.09
N ILE A 253 23.69 -0.91 23.81
CA ILE A 253 22.72 -1.60 22.94
C ILE A 253 23.34 -2.91 22.42
N ASP A 254 22.73 -4.04 22.81
CA ASP A 254 23.15 -5.39 22.38
C ASP A 254 21.98 -6.07 21.67
N VAL A 255 21.86 -5.87 20.37
CA VAL A 255 20.81 -6.42 19.51
C VAL A 255 21.40 -7.30 18.42
N SER A 256 20.73 -8.40 18.09
CA SER A 256 21.17 -9.30 17.03
C SER A 256 20.77 -8.83 15.64
N THR A 257 19.67 -8.08 15.53
CA THR A 257 19.14 -7.58 14.25
C THR A 257 18.29 -6.33 14.47
N ILE A 258 18.43 -5.39 13.56
CA ILE A 258 17.61 -4.18 13.45
C ILE A 258 16.94 -4.25 12.07
N ILE A 259 15.62 -4.34 12.05
CA ILE A 259 14.84 -4.46 10.83
C ILE A 259 14.18 -3.11 10.56
N VAL A 260 14.38 -2.57 9.38
CA VAL A 260 13.79 -1.30 8.95
C VAL A 260 12.90 -1.51 7.72
N ASN A 261 11.87 -0.67 7.57
CA ASN A 261 11.05 -0.64 6.35
C ASN A 261 11.79 0.06 5.19
N ASP A 262 11.16 0.14 4.03
CA ASP A 262 11.72 0.72 2.81
C ASP A 262 11.99 2.24 2.88
N ASP A 263 11.33 2.96 3.77
CA ASP A 263 11.63 4.39 4.02
C ASP A 263 13.10 4.64 4.43
N ALA A 264 13.77 3.62 5.00
CA ALA A 264 15.20 3.67 5.29
C ALA A 264 16.09 3.73 4.04
N ARG A 265 15.54 3.66 2.84
CA ARG A 265 16.28 3.69 1.56
C ARG A 265 16.44 5.09 0.97
N SER A 266 16.01 6.13 1.65
CA SER A 266 16.18 7.50 1.19
C SER A 266 17.66 7.94 1.09
N ALA A 267 17.95 8.97 0.31
CA ALA A 267 19.30 9.51 0.22
C ALA A 267 19.82 10.03 1.59
N GLY A 268 18.93 10.57 2.43
CA GLY A 268 19.25 10.99 3.80
C GLY A 268 19.61 9.80 4.69
N SER A 269 18.83 8.73 4.62
CA SER A 269 19.08 7.49 5.36
C SER A 269 20.43 6.86 4.99
N ARG A 270 20.80 6.89 3.71
CA ARG A 270 22.11 6.39 3.26
C ARG A 270 23.26 7.11 3.92
N GLN A 271 23.19 8.44 4.05
CA GLN A 271 24.23 9.22 4.72
C GLN A 271 24.35 8.85 6.20
N VAL A 272 23.22 8.62 6.88
CA VAL A 272 23.21 8.16 8.28
C VAL A 272 23.80 6.76 8.36
N MET A 273 23.38 5.83 7.50
CA MET A 273 23.93 4.45 7.47
C MET A 273 25.47 4.45 7.35
N ALA A 274 26.03 5.29 6.48
CA ALA A 274 27.47 5.44 6.34
C ALA A 274 28.16 5.97 7.61
N GLY A 275 27.45 6.73 8.43
CA GLY A 275 27.94 7.28 9.71
C GLY A 275 27.79 6.39 10.92
N LEU A 276 26.98 5.32 10.83
CA LEU A 276 26.73 4.43 11.96
C LEU A 276 27.98 3.62 12.35
N PRO A 277 28.18 3.37 13.66
CA PRO A 277 29.18 2.40 14.10
C PRO A 277 28.90 1.01 13.50
N GLU A 278 29.96 0.25 13.21
CA GLU A 278 29.86 -1.13 12.70
C GLU A 278 28.98 -2.01 13.60
N SER A 279 29.05 -1.80 14.93
CA SER A 279 28.22 -2.50 15.93
C SER A 279 26.70 -2.29 15.79
N ILE A 280 26.25 -1.28 15.05
CA ILE A 280 24.84 -1.03 14.73
C ILE A 280 24.59 -1.34 13.27
N ARG A 281 25.37 -0.74 12.35
CA ARG A 281 25.15 -0.86 10.89
C ARG A 281 25.11 -2.30 10.41
N ASP A 282 26.01 -3.17 10.89
CA ASP A 282 26.11 -4.56 10.44
C ASP A 282 24.90 -5.41 10.88
N HIS A 283 24.11 -4.90 11.82
CA HIS A 283 22.87 -5.53 12.29
C HIS A 283 21.63 -4.99 11.56
N VAL A 284 21.76 -3.92 10.75
CA VAL A 284 20.62 -3.34 10.02
C VAL A 284 20.29 -4.15 8.77
N VAL A 285 19.01 -4.47 8.64
CA VAL A 285 18.40 -5.12 7.48
C VAL A 285 17.20 -4.30 7.04
N ALA A 286 17.16 -3.87 5.79
CA ALA A 286 15.94 -3.30 5.24
C ALA A 286 15.11 -4.39 4.54
N VAL A 287 13.81 -4.34 4.76
CA VAL A 287 12.81 -5.14 4.05
C VAL A 287 12.02 -4.17 3.19
N ALA A 288 12.15 -4.27 1.88
CA ALA A 288 11.58 -3.30 0.94
C ALA A 288 10.83 -4.01 -0.19
N PRO A 289 9.72 -3.45 -0.70
CA PRO A 289 9.05 -4.02 -1.86
C PRO A 289 10.02 -4.23 -3.03
N GLN A 290 9.94 -5.40 -3.66
CA GLN A 290 10.68 -5.67 -4.87
C GLN A 290 10.10 -4.85 -6.03
N ILE A 291 10.94 -4.12 -6.73
CA ILE A 291 10.50 -3.19 -7.78
C ILE A 291 10.42 -3.89 -9.13
N VAL A 292 11.32 -4.82 -9.39
CA VAL A 292 11.37 -5.60 -10.63
C VAL A 292 11.63 -7.08 -10.35
N ILE A 293 11.25 -7.92 -11.28
CA ILE A 293 11.49 -9.37 -11.20
C ILE A 293 12.96 -9.68 -10.93
N GLY A 294 13.22 -10.46 -9.90
CA GLY A 294 14.56 -10.95 -9.55
C GLY A 294 15.29 -10.12 -8.51
N GLY A 295 14.72 -9.01 -8.07
CA GLY A 295 15.22 -8.20 -6.95
C GLY A 295 16.55 -7.47 -7.21
N GLY A 296 17.00 -6.74 -6.20
CA GLY A 296 18.34 -6.16 -6.18
C GLY A 296 18.51 -4.87 -6.96
N GLN A 297 17.45 -4.22 -7.40
CA GLN A 297 17.56 -2.93 -8.05
C GLN A 297 17.83 -1.81 -7.03
N SER A 298 18.86 -1.01 -7.28
CA SER A 298 19.15 0.16 -6.44
C SER A 298 18.15 1.28 -6.76
N ILE A 299 17.52 1.85 -5.73
CA ILE A 299 16.68 3.05 -5.86
C ILE A 299 17.50 4.30 -6.17
N ALA A 300 18.84 4.24 -6.07
CA ALA A 300 19.68 5.44 -6.09
C ALA A 300 19.69 6.20 -7.42
N ASP A 301 19.39 5.54 -8.51
CA ASP A 301 19.67 6.06 -9.85
C ASP A 301 18.43 6.11 -10.78
N ASP A 302 17.29 5.50 -10.39
CA ASP A 302 16.04 5.52 -11.15
C ASP A 302 14.84 5.72 -10.23
N PRO A 303 13.78 6.40 -10.68
CA PRO A 303 12.54 6.49 -9.92
C PRO A 303 11.95 5.10 -9.74
N PRO A 304 11.72 4.71 -8.50
CA PRO A 304 11.56 3.31 -8.14
C PRO A 304 10.23 2.69 -8.60
N PHE A 305 9.28 3.49 -9.09
CA PHE A 305 7.89 3.05 -9.29
C PHE A 305 7.44 3.02 -10.76
N GLU A 306 8.34 3.21 -11.72
CA GLU A 306 8.03 3.09 -13.15
C GLU A 306 7.38 1.74 -13.51
N PRO A 307 7.88 0.57 -13.06
CA PRO A 307 7.24 -0.71 -13.33
C PRO A 307 5.80 -0.80 -12.81
N GLN A 308 5.55 -0.31 -11.60
CA GLN A 308 4.22 -0.32 -10.98
C GLN A 308 3.24 0.59 -11.73
N VAL A 309 3.71 1.75 -12.19
CA VAL A 309 2.92 2.66 -13.02
C VAL A 309 2.54 2.02 -14.35
N ILE A 310 3.50 1.37 -15.03
CA ILE A 310 3.25 0.65 -16.28
C ILE A 310 2.21 -0.45 -16.05
N ASP A 311 2.29 -1.16 -14.92
CA ASP A 311 1.30 -2.19 -14.57
C ASP A 311 -0.09 -1.61 -14.36
N CYS A 312 -0.24 -0.48 -13.65
CA CYS A 312 -1.51 0.24 -13.52
C CYS A 312 -2.12 0.58 -14.89
N VAL A 313 -1.34 1.22 -15.76
CA VAL A 313 -1.81 1.65 -17.09
C VAL A 313 -2.24 0.43 -17.94
N ASN A 314 -1.43 -0.62 -17.94
CA ASN A 314 -1.74 -1.82 -18.73
C ASN A 314 -2.95 -2.57 -18.18
N LEU A 315 -3.07 -2.72 -16.85
CA LEU A 315 -4.23 -3.37 -16.23
C LEU A 315 -5.53 -2.64 -16.57
N VAL A 316 -5.56 -1.32 -16.45
CA VAL A 316 -6.72 -0.50 -16.84
C VAL A 316 -7.07 -0.71 -18.32
N ALA A 317 -6.08 -0.61 -19.20
CA ALA A 317 -6.28 -0.74 -20.65
C ALA A 317 -6.72 -2.17 -21.05
N LEU A 318 -6.13 -3.20 -20.45
CA LEU A 318 -6.52 -4.60 -20.69
C LEU A 318 -7.90 -4.91 -20.14
N SER A 319 -8.27 -4.33 -18.99
CA SER A 319 -9.60 -4.46 -18.41
C SER A 319 -10.68 -3.86 -19.31
N ALA A 320 -10.44 -2.67 -19.87
CA ALA A 320 -11.32 -2.07 -20.87
C ALA A 320 -11.41 -2.92 -22.14
N ALA A 321 -10.27 -3.45 -22.62
CA ALA A 321 -10.24 -4.31 -23.81
C ALA A 321 -10.96 -5.64 -23.58
N GLN A 322 -10.78 -6.30 -22.44
CA GLN A 322 -11.47 -7.54 -22.07
C GLN A 322 -12.97 -7.31 -21.88
N GLY A 323 -13.34 -6.25 -21.19
CA GLY A 323 -14.72 -5.86 -20.93
C GLY A 323 -15.44 -5.28 -22.15
N GLN A 324 -14.71 -4.96 -23.24
CA GLN A 324 -15.23 -4.31 -24.46
C GLN A 324 -15.97 -3.00 -24.16
N SER A 325 -15.48 -2.21 -23.20
CA SER A 325 -16.10 -0.97 -22.73
C SER A 325 -15.06 -0.09 -22.02
N ASP A 326 -15.13 1.21 -22.18
CA ASP A 326 -14.39 2.22 -21.44
C ASP A 326 -15.08 2.62 -20.12
N SER A 327 -16.27 2.07 -19.86
CA SER A 327 -16.98 2.33 -18.60
C SER A 327 -16.15 1.92 -17.38
N PRO A 328 -15.93 2.84 -16.38
CA PRO A 328 -15.16 2.52 -15.18
C PRO A 328 -15.68 1.30 -14.42
N ALA A 329 -16.99 1.12 -14.34
CA ALA A 329 -17.58 -0.04 -13.67
C ALA A 329 -17.22 -1.36 -14.36
N VAL A 330 -17.11 -1.37 -15.70
CA VAL A 330 -16.66 -2.53 -16.47
C VAL A 330 -15.16 -2.73 -16.28
N ILE A 331 -14.37 -1.66 -16.35
CA ILE A 331 -12.91 -1.71 -16.11
C ILE A 331 -12.64 -2.32 -14.72
N ALA A 332 -13.24 -1.78 -13.66
CA ALA A 332 -13.09 -2.27 -12.29
C ALA A 332 -13.44 -3.76 -12.17
N GLY A 333 -14.55 -4.17 -12.81
CA GLY A 333 -15.00 -5.57 -12.80
C GLY A 333 -14.06 -6.55 -13.51
N GLN A 334 -13.11 -6.06 -14.33
CA GLN A 334 -12.14 -6.90 -15.05
C GLN A 334 -10.72 -6.86 -14.44
N MET A 335 -10.37 -5.89 -13.60
CA MET A 335 -9.02 -5.70 -13.09
C MET A 335 -8.42 -6.98 -12.46
N THR A 336 -9.19 -7.67 -11.63
CA THR A 336 -8.74 -8.94 -11.02
C THR A 336 -8.59 -10.04 -12.06
N SER A 337 -9.53 -10.16 -13.01
CA SER A 337 -9.52 -11.25 -13.97
C SER A 337 -8.42 -11.16 -15.03
N VAL A 338 -7.97 -9.94 -15.38
CA VAL A 338 -6.84 -9.77 -16.30
C VAL A 338 -5.48 -9.98 -15.62
N SER A 339 -5.46 -10.02 -14.29
CA SER A 339 -4.25 -10.14 -13.48
C SER A 339 -4.01 -11.56 -12.91
N ASP A 340 -4.94 -12.50 -13.09
CA ASP A 340 -4.83 -13.84 -12.56
C ASP A 340 -5.55 -14.86 -13.44
N GLY A 341 -4.93 -16.01 -13.64
CA GLY A 341 -5.47 -17.11 -14.45
C GLY A 341 -5.20 -16.92 -15.94
N GLY A 342 -5.44 -17.95 -16.74
CA GLY A 342 -5.25 -17.85 -18.19
C GLY A 342 -3.80 -17.96 -18.67
N SER A 343 -3.54 -17.35 -19.83
CA SER A 343 -2.24 -17.40 -20.52
C SER A 343 -1.37 -16.22 -20.15
N VAL A 344 -0.18 -16.45 -19.56
CA VAL A 344 0.75 -15.37 -19.18
C VAL A 344 1.13 -14.50 -20.37
N CYS A 345 1.02 -13.19 -20.20
CA CYS A 345 1.50 -12.16 -21.11
C CYS A 345 2.11 -10.98 -20.32
N ARG A 346 3.04 -10.20 -20.92
CA ARG A 346 3.90 -9.28 -20.16
C ARG A 346 3.86 -7.82 -20.64
N ASP A 347 3.13 -7.56 -21.68
CA ASP A 347 2.92 -6.23 -22.27
C ASP A 347 1.53 -6.16 -22.88
N PHE A 348 1.05 -4.92 -23.07
CA PHE A 348 -0.28 -4.70 -23.62
C PHE A 348 -0.49 -5.39 -24.97
N ALA A 349 0.47 -5.28 -25.89
CA ALA A 349 0.31 -5.79 -27.25
C ALA A 349 0.14 -7.32 -27.29
N SER A 350 0.97 -8.05 -26.52
CA SER A 350 0.89 -9.51 -26.44
C SER A 350 -0.37 -10.00 -25.73
N CYS A 351 -0.85 -9.25 -24.72
CA CYS A 351 -2.10 -9.57 -24.03
C CYS A 351 -3.32 -9.26 -24.91
N ALA A 352 -3.36 -8.11 -25.59
CA ALA A 352 -4.44 -7.71 -26.48
C ALA A 352 -4.58 -8.68 -27.69
N GLU A 353 -3.45 -9.19 -28.23
CA GLU A 353 -3.48 -10.23 -29.27
C GLU A 353 -4.18 -11.50 -28.77
N ARG A 354 -3.93 -11.93 -27.53
CA ARG A 354 -4.59 -13.08 -26.91
C ARG A 354 -6.08 -12.83 -26.72
N LEU A 355 -6.48 -11.68 -26.18
CA LEU A 355 -7.89 -11.30 -26.03
C LEU A 355 -8.62 -11.29 -27.36
N THR A 356 -7.96 -10.84 -28.47
CA THR A 356 -8.54 -10.87 -29.82
C THR A 356 -8.81 -12.30 -30.32
N ASN A 357 -8.07 -13.28 -29.78
CA ASN A 357 -8.24 -14.71 -30.08
C ASN A 357 -9.19 -15.43 -29.09
N ASP A 358 -9.96 -14.70 -28.28
CA ASP A 358 -10.82 -15.23 -27.22
C ASP A 358 -10.04 -16.08 -26.18
N GLU A 359 -8.75 -15.79 -25.97
CA GLU A 359 -7.95 -16.43 -24.92
C GLU A 359 -8.10 -15.64 -23.62
N ASP A 360 -8.17 -16.36 -22.51
CA ASP A 360 -8.04 -15.80 -21.17
C ASP A 360 -6.57 -15.41 -20.89
N ILE A 361 -6.35 -14.27 -20.23
CA ILE A 361 -5.02 -13.72 -19.99
C ILE A 361 -4.66 -13.67 -18.52
N ASP A 362 -3.36 -13.73 -18.25
CA ASP A 362 -2.71 -13.48 -16.99
C ASP A 362 -1.61 -12.44 -17.25
N TYR A 363 -1.91 -11.19 -16.93
CA TYR A 363 -0.95 -10.10 -17.10
C TYR A 363 0.09 -10.14 -16.01
N ASP A 364 1.32 -10.45 -16.40
CA ASP A 364 2.49 -10.58 -15.53
C ASP A 364 3.55 -9.56 -16.01
N GLY A 365 3.29 -8.29 -15.77
CA GLY A 365 4.04 -7.16 -16.31
C GLY A 365 5.44 -6.96 -15.71
N PRO A 366 6.02 -5.75 -15.81
CA PRO A 366 7.39 -5.49 -15.40
C PRO A 366 7.68 -5.69 -13.90
N THR A 367 6.68 -5.57 -13.01
CA THR A 367 6.87 -5.92 -11.58
C THR A 367 6.99 -7.42 -11.34
N GLY A 368 6.55 -8.23 -12.29
CA GLY A 368 6.68 -9.68 -12.29
C GLY A 368 5.42 -10.43 -11.94
N ILE A 369 4.70 -10.08 -10.92
CA ILE A 369 3.49 -10.78 -10.52
C ILE A 369 2.53 -9.78 -9.87
N THR A 370 1.57 -9.32 -10.63
CA THR A 370 0.52 -8.45 -10.14
C THR A 370 -0.78 -9.24 -10.08
N VAL A 371 -0.94 -10.09 -9.08
CA VAL A 371 -2.21 -10.77 -8.84
C VAL A 371 -3.03 -9.92 -7.88
N LEU A 372 -4.05 -9.26 -8.41
CA LEU A 372 -4.96 -8.44 -7.61
C LEU A 372 -5.99 -9.32 -6.90
N GLY A 373 -6.17 -9.09 -5.59
CA GLY A 373 -7.26 -9.64 -4.79
C GLY A 373 -8.60 -9.00 -5.12
N GLN A 374 -9.66 -9.49 -4.48
CA GLN A 374 -11.00 -8.91 -4.63
C GLN A 374 -11.12 -7.54 -3.93
N ASP A 375 -10.16 -7.21 -3.09
CA ASP A 375 -9.97 -5.94 -2.39
C ASP A 375 -9.19 -4.90 -3.23
N GLY A 376 -8.83 -5.22 -4.48
CA GLY A 376 -8.05 -4.34 -5.36
C GLY A 376 -6.54 -4.31 -5.07
N ASP A 377 -6.09 -5.01 -4.03
CA ASP A 377 -4.69 -5.06 -3.63
C ASP A 377 -3.94 -6.27 -4.18
N PRO A 378 -2.60 -6.21 -4.29
CA PRO A 378 -1.81 -7.40 -4.55
C PRO A 378 -2.04 -8.46 -3.46
N SER A 379 -2.45 -9.67 -3.86
CA SER A 379 -2.66 -10.80 -2.95
C SER A 379 -1.36 -11.46 -2.52
N ARG A 380 -0.28 -11.18 -3.23
CA ARG A 380 1.09 -11.64 -2.97
C ARG A 380 2.10 -10.58 -3.38
N ALA A 381 3.24 -10.57 -2.70
CA ALA A 381 4.34 -9.68 -3.03
C ALA A 381 5.69 -10.33 -2.75
N PHE A 382 6.72 -9.78 -3.38
CA PHE A 382 8.10 -10.08 -3.05
C PHE A 382 8.75 -8.85 -2.43
N PHE A 383 9.58 -9.09 -1.42
CA PHE A 383 10.35 -8.06 -0.76
C PHE A 383 11.84 -8.37 -0.89
N ASP A 384 12.63 -7.34 -1.14
CA ASP A 384 14.07 -7.44 -1.09
C ASP A 384 14.54 -7.29 0.36
N ARG A 385 15.37 -8.22 0.78
CA ARG A 385 16.17 -8.12 1.99
C ARG A 385 17.50 -7.48 1.63
N LEU A 386 17.77 -6.32 2.22
CA LEU A 386 18.93 -5.49 1.88
C LEU A 386 19.81 -5.31 3.10
N ARG A 387 21.13 -5.20 2.88
CA ARG A 387 22.12 -4.81 3.86
C ARG A 387 22.85 -3.54 3.43
N PHE A 388 23.49 -2.89 4.37
CA PHE A 388 24.19 -1.61 4.15
C PHE A 388 25.69 -1.78 4.28
N GLY A 389 26.45 -1.25 3.31
CA GLY A 389 27.91 -1.19 3.33
C GLY A 389 28.44 -0.02 4.14
N ASP A 390 29.79 0.06 4.27
CA ASP A 390 30.49 1.12 5.01
C ASP A 390 30.25 2.52 4.45
N ASP A 391 29.89 2.62 3.19
CA ASP A 391 29.53 3.87 2.51
C ASP A 391 28.02 4.13 2.51
N GLY A 392 27.25 3.32 3.26
CA GLY A 392 25.80 3.37 3.30
C GLY A 392 25.11 2.83 2.05
N SER A 393 25.87 2.26 1.10
CA SER A 393 25.29 1.66 -0.10
C SER A 393 24.52 0.38 0.24
N GLU A 394 23.40 0.18 -0.47
CA GLU A 394 22.58 -1.02 -0.33
C GLU A 394 23.19 -2.18 -1.10
N SER A 395 23.03 -3.37 -0.55
CA SER A 395 23.35 -4.63 -1.21
C SER A 395 22.20 -5.61 -1.05
N PHE A 396 21.76 -6.21 -2.16
CA PHE A 396 20.76 -7.27 -2.16
C PHE A 396 21.33 -8.53 -1.50
N ASP A 397 20.58 -9.08 -0.56
CA ASP A 397 20.93 -10.32 0.14
C ASP A 397 20.03 -11.49 -0.30
N SER A 398 18.71 -11.32 -0.22
CA SER A 398 17.74 -12.34 -0.61
C SER A 398 16.36 -11.74 -0.87
N SER A 399 15.46 -12.55 -1.45
CA SER A 399 14.03 -12.17 -1.60
C SER A 399 13.18 -12.90 -0.57
N ILE A 400 12.15 -12.21 -0.07
CA ILE A 400 11.13 -12.72 0.83
C ILE A 400 9.82 -12.73 0.05
N ALA A 401 9.19 -13.90 -0.09
CA ALA A 401 7.88 -14.03 -0.71
C ALA A 401 6.81 -14.02 0.38
N VAL A 402 5.77 -13.21 0.18
CA VAL A 402 4.63 -13.08 1.09
C VAL A 402 3.33 -13.26 0.31
N GLN A 403 2.36 -13.89 0.94
CA GLN A 403 1.01 -14.05 0.41
C GLN A 403 0.02 -13.89 1.59
N ARG A 404 -1.09 -13.16 1.36
CA ARG A 404 -2.24 -13.13 2.28
C ARG A 404 -3.05 -14.41 2.23
#